data_1b45896560686fb254b97783635b2f9d
#
_entry.id   1b45896560686fb254b97783635b2f9d
#
_cell.length_a   1.000
_cell.length_b   1.000
_cell.length_c   1.000
_cell.angle_alpha   90.00
_cell.angle_beta   90.00
_cell.angle_gamma   90.00
#
_symmetry.space_group_name_H-M   'P 1'
#
loop_
_entity.id
_entity.type
_entity.pdbx_description
1 polymer ?
#
loop_
_entity_poly.entity_id
_entity_poly.type
_entity_poly.pdbx_seq_one_letter_code
_entity_poly.pdbx_strand_id
1 'polypeptide(L)'
;MPPKVKVSKEDIVKTAVKLVREGGAESINARAVASALNCSTQPIFSNFATMDDLEKEIIEHAYGLYGDFIKREIECEKYPKYKAFGMAYIRFAKEEKELFKLLFMRDRSDEDTSPSSDFEESVRMIMETNSLSYEKATLMHLELWACVHGIGTMLATSFLSLDWKLISDMISDVYNGVVLRQKAEENRK
;
A
#
# COMPACT_ATOMS: atom_id res chain seq x y z
N MET A 1 37.56 14.84 21.55
CA MET A 1 36.41 14.95 20.64
C MET A 1 35.46 13.81 20.97
N PRO A 2 34.21 14.09 21.22
CA PRO A 2 33.24 12.98 21.36
C PRO A 2 33.18 12.19 20.02
N PRO A 3 33.00 10.87 20.08
CA PRO A 3 32.93 10.05 18.87
C PRO A 3 31.80 10.56 18.00
N LYS A 4 32.08 10.82 16.69
CA LYS A 4 31.03 11.12 15.72
C LYS A 4 30.06 9.95 15.70
N VAL A 5 28.80 10.18 16.05
CA VAL A 5 27.73 9.19 15.90
C VAL A 5 27.74 8.75 14.45
N LYS A 6 28.00 7.48 14.18
CA LYS A 6 28.03 6.94 12.82
C LYS A 6 26.58 6.80 12.39
N VAL A 7 26.13 7.65 11.47
CA VAL A 7 24.80 7.59 10.87
C VAL A 7 24.70 6.29 10.05
N SER A 8 23.78 5.41 10.41
CA SER A 8 23.57 4.13 9.70
C SER A 8 22.64 4.30 8.50
N LYS A 9 22.65 3.32 7.58
CA LYS A 9 21.71 3.24 6.47
C LYS A 9 20.26 3.24 6.98
N GLU A 10 20.02 2.48 8.03
CA GLU A 10 18.70 2.37 8.66
C GLU A 10 18.20 3.71 9.25
N ASP A 11 19.09 4.48 9.93
CA ASP A 11 18.73 5.79 10.45
C ASP A 11 18.35 6.76 9.34
N ILE A 12 19.06 6.70 8.20
CA ILE A 12 18.77 7.54 7.02
C ILE A 12 17.39 7.18 6.46
N VAL A 13 17.09 5.89 6.26
CA VAL A 13 15.79 5.44 5.72
C VAL A 13 14.65 5.80 6.66
N LYS A 14 14.77 5.52 7.95
CA LYS A 14 13.75 5.89 8.96
C LYS A 14 13.48 7.39 8.99
N THR A 15 14.54 8.19 8.92
CA THR A 15 14.40 9.64 8.90
C THR A 15 13.74 10.12 7.60
N ALA A 16 14.11 9.55 6.46
CA ALA A 16 13.50 9.90 5.19
C ALA A 16 12.01 9.50 5.15
N VAL A 17 11.64 8.31 5.65
CA VAL A 17 10.23 7.89 5.81
C VAL A 17 9.45 8.86 6.69
N LYS A 18 10.04 9.37 7.77
CA LYS A 18 9.41 10.39 8.60
C LYS A 18 9.18 11.70 7.82
N LEU A 19 10.14 12.12 7.03
CA LEU A 19 9.99 13.31 6.17
C LEU A 19 8.87 13.11 5.14
N VAL A 20 8.75 11.91 4.54
CA VAL A 20 7.62 11.59 3.65
C VAL A 20 6.29 11.75 4.37
N ARG A 21 6.15 11.20 5.58
CA ARG A 21 4.91 11.32 6.37
C ARG A 21 4.52 12.76 6.64
N GLU A 22 5.50 13.65 6.83
CA GLU A 22 5.29 15.06 7.18
C GLU A 22 5.05 15.95 5.95
N GLY A 23 5.71 15.68 4.82
CA GLY A 23 5.73 16.58 3.68
C GLY A 23 5.56 15.92 2.30
N GLY A 24 5.25 14.63 2.24
CA GLY A 24 5.14 13.89 0.99
C GLY A 24 6.49 13.54 0.35
N ALA A 25 6.44 12.83 -0.78
CA ALA A 25 7.64 12.39 -1.51
C ALA A 25 8.55 13.55 -1.92
N GLU A 26 7.97 14.70 -2.27
CA GLU A 26 8.69 15.92 -2.70
C GLU A 26 9.58 16.53 -1.59
N SER A 27 9.33 16.15 -0.32
CA SER A 27 10.15 16.62 0.81
C SER A 27 11.53 15.96 0.89
N ILE A 28 11.76 14.88 0.14
CA ILE A 28 12.98 14.09 0.23
C ILE A 28 14.08 14.68 -0.65
N ASN A 29 15.13 15.14 0.00
CA ASN A 29 16.40 15.45 -0.65
C ASN A 29 17.52 15.28 0.36
N ALA A 30 18.76 15.15 -0.12
CA ALA A 30 19.92 14.90 0.73
C ALA A 30 20.12 15.94 1.84
N ARG A 31 19.77 17.21 1.58
CA ARG A 31 19.91 18.31 2.57
C ARG A 31 18.86 18.19 3.67
N ALA A 32 17.61 17.90 3.32
CA ALA A 32 16.51 17.70 4.28
C ALA A 32 16.81 16.53 5.22
N VAL A 33 17.22 15.39 4.67
CA VAL A 33 17.58 14.20 5.46
C VAL A 33 18.80 14.49 6.36
N ALA A 34 19.85 15.12 5.82
CA ALA A 34 21.04 15.50 6.60
C ALA A 34 20.70 16.47 7.74
N SER A 35 19.85 17.46 7.47
CA SER A 35 19.37 18.41 8.48
C SER A 35 18.59 17.71 9.59
N ALA A 36 17.68 16.81 9.25
CA ALA A 36 16.91 16.06 10.23
C ALA A 36 17.78 15.13 11.10
N LEU A 37 18.91 14.65 10.55
CA LEU A 37 19.90 13.82 11.25
C LEU A 37 20.97 14.64 11.97
N ASN A 38 20.93 16.00 11.90
CA ASN A 38 21.96 16.88 12.42
C ASN A 38 23.38 16.52 11.93
N CYS A 39 23.53 16.18 10.65
CA CYS A 39 24.80 15.82 10.03
C CYS A 39 25.02 16.54 8.67
N SER A 40 26.17 16.33 8.05
CA SER A 40 26.40 16.74 6.66
C SER A 40 25.75 15.74 5.69
N THR A 41 25.69 16.08 4.40
CA THR A 41 25.19 15.15 3.35
C THR A 41 26.14 13.98 3.06
N GLN A 42 27.39 14.04 3.53
CA GLN A 42 28.38 13.00 3.29
C GLN A 42 27.97 11.59 3.77
N PRO A 43 27.40 11.40 4.98
CA PRO A 43 26.91 10.10 5.42
C PRO A 43 25.83 9.51 4.50
N ILE A 44 24.98 10.36 3.89
CA ILE A 44 23.93 9.92 2.98
C ILE A 44 24.57 9.33 1.73
N PHE A 45 25.47 10.07 1.07
CA PHE A 45 26.15 9.59 -0.13
C PHE A 45 27.23 8.53 0.14
N SER A 46 27.59 8.28 1.40
CA SER A 46 28.40 7.13 1.79
C SER A 46 27.59 5.83 1.90
N ASN A 47 26.27 5.93 2.11
CA ASN A 47 25.35 4.79 2.23
C ASN A 47 24.55 4.54 0.93
N PHE A 48 24.31 5.58 0.14
CA PHE A 48 23.52 5.55 -1.10
C PHE A 48 24.28 6.25 -2.21
N ALA A 49 24.47 5.58 -3.35
CA ALA A 49 25.18 6.19 -4.47
C ALA A 49 24.39 7.36 -5.07
N THR A 50 23.08 7.25 -5.12
CA THR A 50 22.15 8.26 -5.64
C THR A 50 20.97 8.49 -4.69
N MET A 51 20.20 9.56 -4.94
CA MET A 51 18.93 9.76 -4.24
C MET A 51 17.88 8.72 -4.65
N ASP A 52 17.93 8.23 -5.87
CA ASP A 52 17.04 7.15 -6.37
C ASP A 52 17.25 5.84 -5.60
N ASP A 53 18.51 5.55 -5.20
CA ASP A 53 18.79 4.38 -4.36
C ASP A 53 18.18 4.53 -2.96
N LEU A 54 18.19 5.74 -2.40
CA LEU A 54 17.51 6.01 -1.13
C LEU A 54 15.99 5.91 -1.31
N GLU A 55 15.43 6.42 -2.40
CA GLU A 55 14.00 6.35 -2.68
C GLU A 55 13.50 4.89 -2.77
N LYS A 56 14.25 4.01 -3.44
CA LYS A 56 13.93 2.57 -3.50
C LYS A 56 13.85 1.96 -2.10
N GLU A 57 14.78 2.26 -1.22
CA GLU A 57 14.77 1.76 0.17
C GLU A 57 13.60 2.34 0.99
N ILE A 58 13.22 3.59 0.74
CA ILE A 58 12.05 4.21 1.35
C ILE A 58 10.77 3.48 0.90
N ILE A 59 10.65 3.20 -0.39
CA ILE A 59 9.52 2.45 -0.97
C ILE A 59 9.45 1.04 -0.38
N GLU A 60 10.58 0.32 -0.30
CA GLU A 60 10.65 -1.01 0.30
C GLU A 60 10.22 -0.97 1.78
N HIS A 61 10.72 0.01 2.53
CA HIS A 61 10.32 0.19 3.93
C HIS A 61 8.82 0.49 4.07
N ALA A 62 8.27 1.33 3.19
CA ALA A 62 6.84 1.65 3.17
C ALA A 62 5.97 0.43 2.82
N TYR A 63 6.41 -0.44 1.91
CA TYR A 63 5.76 -1.74 1.66
C TYR A 63 5.81 -2.66 2.88
N GLY A 64 6.92 -2.68 3.62
CA GLY A 64 7.01 -3.40 4.89
C GLY A 64 5.98 -2.92 5.91
N LEU A 65 5.83 -1.60 6.06
CA LEU A 65 4.79 -1.01 6.92
C LEU A 65 3.37 -1.39 6.45
N TYR A 66 3.11 -1.37 5.14
CA TYR A 66 1.83 -1.82 4.60
C TYR A 66 1.57 -3.30 4.91
N GLY A 67 2.60 -4.14 4.84
CA GLY A 67 2.53 -5.55 5.26
C GLY A 67 2.10 -5.72 6.72
N ASP A 68 2.56 -4.84 7.62
CA ASP A 68 2.14 -4.84 9.02
C ASP A 68 0.65 -4.50 9.19
N PHE A 69 0.09 -3.64 8.33
CA PHE A 69 -1.36 -3.38 8.30
C PHE A 69 -2.15 -4.61 7.87
N ILE A 70 -1.69 -5.31 6.83
CA ILE A 70 -2.31 -6.57 6.37
C ILE A 70 -2.30 -7.60 7.49
N LYS A 71 -1.14 -7.80 8.12
CA LYS A 71 -0.99 -8.75 9.22
C LYS A 71 -1.95 -8.46 10.36
N ARG A 72 -2.05 -7.21 10.82
CA ARG A 72 -2.98 -6.79 11.87
C ARG A 72 -4.44 -7.06 11.53
N GLU A 73 -4.88 -6.75 10.30
CA GLU A 73 -6.28 -6.98 9.89
C GLU A 73 -6.61 -8.46 9.77
N ILE A 74 -5.65 -9.31 9.41
CA ILE A 74 -5.83 -10.76 9.38
C ILE A 74 -5.89 -11.32 10.81
N GLU A 75 -4.95 -10.93 11.68
CA GLU A 75 -4.84 -11.42 13.07
C GLU A 75 -6.04 -11.02 13.94
N CYS A 76 -6.72 -9.92 13.64
CA CYS A 76 -7.91 -9.54 14.39
C CYS A 76 -9.17 -10.35 14.03
N GLU A 77 -9.12 -11.20 13.02
CA GLU A 77 -10.18 -12.14 12.59
C GLU A 77 -11.58 -11.53 12.41
N LYS A 78 -11.64 -10.21 12.25
CA LYS A 78 -12.91 -9.47 12.11
C LYS A 78 -13.58 -9.70 10.75
N TYR A 79 -12.79 -9.97 9.72
CA TYR A 79 -13.23 -10.13 8.35
C TYR A 79 -12.69 -11.42 7.73
N PRO A 80 -13.37 -12.00 6.74
CA PRO A 80 -12.77 -13.04 5.89
C PRO A 80 -11.45 -12.53 5.30
N LYS A 81 -10.46 -13.44 5.14
CA LYS A 81 -9.08 -13.09 4.76
C LYS A 81 -9.01 -12.13 3.57
N TYR A 82 -9.73 -12.42 2.48
CA TYR A 82 -9.75 -11.55 1.29
C TYR A 82 -10.26 -10.13 1.60
N LYS A 83 -11.34 -10.01 2.40
CA LYS A 83 -11.84 -8.70 2.82
C LYS A 83 -10.87 -7.98 3.75
N ALA A 84 -10.15 -8.71 4.60
CA ALA A 84 -9.14 -8.16 5.49
C ALA A 84 -8.02 -7.43 4.71
N PHE A 85 -7.58 -7.95 3.55
CA PHE A 85 -6.64 -7.24 2.66
C PHE A 85 -7.18 -5.88 2.21
N GLY A 86 -8.43 -5.82 1.75
CA GLY A 86 -9.06 -4.56 1.33
C GLY A 86 -9.18 -3.56 2.49
N MET A 87 -9.56 -4.06 3.68
CA MET A 87 -9.67 -3.20 4.87
C MET A 87 -8.30 -2.68 5.32
N ALA A 88 -7.24 -3.50 5.26
CA ALA A 88 -5.87 -3.11 5.55
C ALA A 88 -5.39 -2.02 4.60
N TYR A 89 -5.66 -2.17 3.30
CA TYR A 89 -5.32 -1.19 2.27
C TYR A 89 -5.95 0.19 2.55
N ILE A 90 -7.25 0.20 2.85
CA ILE A 90 -7.98 1.43 3.16
C ILE A 90 -7.53 2.04 4.49
N ARG A 91 -7.19 1.19 5.48
CA ARG A 91 -6.65 1.66 6.75
C ARG A 91 -5.29 2.31 6.55
N PHE A 92 -4.39 1.70 5.78
CA PHE A 92 -3.11 2.28 5.43
C PHE A 92 -3.28 3.63 4.71
N ALA A 93 -4.20 3.72 3.76
CA ALA A 93 -4.52 4.98 3.06
C ALA A 93 -5.00 6.09 4.02
N LYS A 94 -5.75 5.74 5.07
CA LYS A 94 -6.26 6.70 6.06
C LYS A 94 -5.22 7.13 7.07
N GLU A 95 -4.41 6.20 7.56
CA GLU A 95 -3.45 6.41 8.65
C GLU A 95 -2.09 6.89 8.14
N GLU A 96 -1.66 6.43 6.95
CA GLU A 96 -0.36 6.69 6.34
C GLU A 96 -0.51 7.36 4.96
N LYS A 97 -1.23 8.48 4.92
CA LYS A 97 -1.65 9.16 3.68
C LYS A 97 -0.53 9.38 2.67
N GLU A 98 0.59 9.93 3.13
CA GLU A 98 1.69 10.28 2.25
C GLU A 98 2.48 9.05 1.79
N LEU A 99 2.60 8.02 2.64
CA LEU A 99 3.17 6.74 2.23
C LEU A 99 2.25 6.01 1.26
N PHE A 100 0.93 6.09 1.45
CA PHE A 100 -0.04 5.54 0.50
C PHE A 100 0.09 6.19 -0.88
N LYS A 101 0.20 7.53 -0.94
CA LYS A 101 0.42 8.25 -2.20
C LYS A 101 1.74 7.84 -2.84
N LEU A 102 2.83 7.75 -2.07
CA LEU A 102 4.12 7.29 -2.53
C LEU A 102 4.06 5.90 -3.15
N LEU A 103 3.33 4.94 -2.55
CA LEU A 103 3.27 3.56 -3.06
C LEU A 103 2.30 3.39 -4.23
N PHE A 104 1.11 4.02 -4.17
CA PHE A 104 -0.02 3.65 -5.00
C PHE A 104 -0.57 4.75 -5.90
N MET A 105 -0.06 6.00 -5.78
CA MET A 105 -0.55 7.14 -6.57
C MET A 105 0.55 7.83 -7.38
N ARG A 106 1.75 7.25 -7.45
CA ARG A 106 2.85 7.74 -8.28
C ARG A 106 2.80 7.14 -9.69
N ASP A 107 3.51 7.75 -10.62
CA ASP A 107 3.78 7.16 -11.92
C ASP A 107 4.64 5.89 -11.75
N ARG A 108 4.24 4.83 -12.40
CA ARG A 108 4.88 3.51 -12.39
C ARG A 108 5.10 2.96 -13.79
N SER A 109 5.08 3.84 -14.81
CA SER A 109 5.21 3.44 -16.21
C SER A 109 6.53 2.73 -16.52
N ASP A 110 7.58 3.01 -15.75
CA ASP A 110 8.91 2.41 -15.90
C ASP A 110 9.11 1.15 -15.04
N GLU A 111 8.09 0.71 -14.29
CA GLU A 111 8.18 -0.48 -13.44
C GLU A 111 7.63 -1.72 -14.17
N ASP A 112 8.10 -2.89 -13.70
CA ASP A 112 7.51 -4.17 -14.12
C ASP A 112 6.05 -4.23 -13.62
N THR A 113 5.13 -4.32 -14.56
CA THR A 113 3.68 -4.42 -14.28
C THR A 113 3.19 -5.87 -14.21
N SER A 114 4.09 -6.84 -14.18
CA SER A 114 3.73 -8.26 -13.96
C SER A 114 2.95 -8.41 -12.66
N PRO A 115 1.96 -9.33 -12.61
CA PRO A 115 1.19 -9.58 -11.40
C PRO A 115 2.10 -9.90 -10.21
N SER A 116 1.93 -9.17 -9.11
CA SER A 116 2.68 -9.43 -7.88
C SER A 116 2.22 -10.72 -7.21
N SER A 117 3.03 -11.24 -6.28
CA SER A 117 2.65 -12.40 -5.46
C SER A 117 1.33 -12.17 -4.70
N ASP A 118 1.09 -10.96 -4.23
CA ASP A 118 -0.12 -10.59 -3.49
C ASP A 118 -1.35 -10.56 -4.40
N PHE A 119 -1.18 -10.13 -5.66
CA PHE A 119 -2.22 -10.20 -6.67
C PHE A 119 -2.61 -11.65 -6.93
N GLU A 120 -1.63 -12.52 -7.18
CA GLU A 120 -1.86 -13.94 -7.43
C GLU A 120 -2.49 -14.66 -6.24
N GLU A 121 -2.07 -14.35 -5.01
CA GLU A 121 -2.70 -14.87 -3.80
C GLU A 121 -4.17 -14.43 -3.69
N SER A 122 -4.46 -13.16 -3.99
CA SER A 122 -5.81 -12.60 -3.98
C SER A 122 -6.72 -13.29 -4.99
N VAL A 123 -6.24 -13.49 -6.23
CA VAL A 123 -6.98 -14.20 -7.28
C VAL A 123 -7.24 -15.66 -6.87
N ARG A 124 -6.24 -16.35 -6.30
CA ARG A 124 -6.40 -17.73 -5.81
C ARG A 124 -7.47 -17.83 -4.72
N MET A 125 -7.48 -16.92 -3.74
CA MET A 125 -8.51 -16.90 -2.70
C MET A 125 -9.93 -16.75 -3.28
N ILE A 126 -10.09 -15.92 -4.31
CA ILE A 126 -11.38 -15.75 -5.01
C ILE A 126 -11.77 -17.04 -5.74
N MET A 127 -10.83 -17.67 -6.47
CA MET A 127 -11.05 -18.92 -7.17
C MET A 127 -11.56 -20.01 -6.22
N GLU A 128 -10.87 -20.20 -5.10
CA GLU A 128 -11.20 -21.23 -4.10
C GLU A 128 -12.55 -20.95 -3.44
N THR A 129 -12.82 -19.70 -3.06
CA THR A 129 -14.05 -19.33 -2.34
C THR A 129 -15.29 -19.39 -3.23
N ASN A 130 -15.16 -19.05 -4.51
CA ASN A 130 -16.31 -18.89 -5.41
C ASN A 130 -16.37 -19.95 -6.54
N SER A 131 -15.41 -20.89 -6.57
CA SER A 131 -15.27 -21.92 -7.62
C SER A 131 -15.19 -21.34 -9.03
N LEU A 132 -14.46 -20.23 -9.20
CA LEU A 132 -14.31 -19.50 -10.46
C LEU A 132 -13.05 -19.94 -11.22
N SER A 133 -13.09 -19.77 -12.55
CA SER A 133 -11.86 -19.85 -13.37
C SER A 133 -10.92 -18.68 -13.05
N TYR A 134 -9.63 -18.83 -13.38
CA TYR A 134 -8.62 -17.80 -13.19
C TYR A 134 -9.03 -16.45 -13.83
N GLU A 135 -9.53 -16.47 -15.06
CA GLU A 135 -9.96 -15.27 -15.79
C GLU A 135 -11.11 -14.54 -15.06
N LYS A 136 -12.13 -15.30 -14.59
CA LYS A 136 -13.25 -14.71 -13.86
C LYS A 136 -12.83 -14.17 -12.50
N ALA A 137 -11.98 -14.90 -11.79
CA ALA A 137 -11.44 -14.48 -10.50
C ALA A 137 -10.55 -13.23 -10.63
N THR A 138 -9.74 -13.16 -11.69
CA THR A 138 -8.94 -11.97 -12.02
C THR A 138 -9.82 -10.75 -12.28
N LEU A 139 -10.86 -10.88 -13.11
CA LEU A 139 -11.80 -9.78 -13.34
C LEU A 139 -12.47 -9.34 -12.06
N MET A 140 -12.96 -10.28 -11.25
CA MET A 140 -13.57 -9.99 -9.94
C MET A 140 -12.60 -9.28 -9.01
N HIS A 141 -11.32 -9.71 -8.98
CA HIS A 141 -10.31 -9.04 -8.17
C HIS A 141 -10.09 -7.60 -8.61
N LEU A 142 -9.96 -7.35 -9.92
CA LEU A 142 -9.76 -6.01 -10.47
C LEU A 142 -10.94 -5.07 -10.16
N GLU A 143 -12.19 -5.55 -10.28
CA GLU A 143 -13.39 -4.77 -9.94
C GLU A 143 -13.42 -4.39 -8.45
N LEU A 144 -13.09 -5.34 -7.58
CA LEU A 144 -13.01 -5.11 -6.13
C LEU A 144 -11.84 -4.21 -5.76
N TRP A 145 -10.69 -4.42 -6.41
CA TRP A 145 -9.51 -3.59 -6.19
C TRP A 145 -9.76 -2.13 -6.60
N ALA A 146 -10.42 -1.89 -7.74
CA ALA A 146 -10.80 -0.54 -8.17
C ALA A 146 -11.70 0.16 -7.14
N CYS A 147 -12.65 -0.55 -6.53
CA CYS A 147 -13.49 -0.02 -5.45
C CYS A 147 -12.64 0.33 -4.21
N VAL A 148 -11.81 -0.59 -3.75
CA VAL A 148 -10.94 -0.42 -2.58
C VAL A 148 -9.94 0.71 -2.80
N HIS A 149 -9.32 0.78 -3.99
CA HIS A 149 -8.39 1.85 -4.36
C HIS A 149 -9.09 3.21 -4.42
N GLY A 150 -10.29 3.27 -4.99
CA GLY A 150 -11.09 4.50 -5.01
C GLY A 150 -11.41 5.02 -3.61
N ILE A 151 -11.83 4.14 -2.69
CA ILE A 151 -12.07 4.51 -1.28
C ILE A 151 -10.75 4.97 -0.63
N GLY A 152 -9.66 4.22 -0.81
CA GLY A 152 -8.35 4.57 -0.27
C GLY A 152 -7.87 5.95 -0.75
N THR A 153 -7.97 6.22 -2.04
CA THR A 153 -7.62 7.51 -2.65
C THR A 153 -8.43 8.67 -2.08
N MET A 154 -9.76 8.50 -1.92
CA MET A 154 -10.61 9.53 -1.32
C MET A 154 -10.23 9.85 0.12
N LEU A 155 -9.83 8.85 0.90
CA LEU A 155 -9.36 9.04 2.28
C LEU A 155 -7.95 9.66 2.34
N ALA A 156 -7.01 9.18 1.53
CA ALA A 156 -5.65 9.69 1.49
C ALA A 156 -5.58 11.16 1.05
N THR A 157 -6.47 11.57 0.13
CA THR A 157 -6.58 12.97 -0.33
C THR A 157 -7.47 13.83 0.55
N SER A 158 -8.06 13.27 1.60
CA SER A 158 -9.04 13.96 2.46
C SER A 158 -10.27 14.48 1.70
N PHE A 159 -10.57 13.91 0.53
CA PHE A 159 -11.74 14.27 -0.29
C PHE A 159 -13.05 13.88 0.40
N LEU A 160 -13.09 12.69 1.04
CA LEU A 160 -14.21 12.24 1.86
C LEU A 160 -13.70 11.72 3.21
N SER A 161 -14.56 11.81 4.21
CA SER A 161 -14.41 11.13 5.50
C SER A 161 -15.52 10.10 5.64
N LEU A 162 -15.16 8.83 5.62
CA LEU A 162 -16.09 7.71 5.73
C LEU A 162 -15.85 6.96 7.04
N ASP A 163 -16.92 6.50 7.68
CA ASP A 163 -16.82 5.62 8.83
C ASP A 163 -16.51 4.17 8.42
N TRP A 164 -15.95 3.39 9.35
CA TRP A 164 -15.50 2.03 9.07
C TRP A 164 -16.63 1.05 8.77
N LYS A 165 -17.82 1.29 9.31
CA LYS A 165 -18.99 0.46 9.03
C LYS A 165 -19.43 0.66 7.60
N LEU A 166 -19.56 1.91 7.16
CA LEU A 166 -19.93 2.24 5.79
C LEU A 166 -18.93 1.69 4.78
N ILE A 167 -17.62 1.86 5.03
CA ILE A 167 -16.56 1.29 4.19
C ILE A 167 -16.72 -0.23 4.08
N SER A 168 -16.90 -0.91 5.22
CA SER A 168 -17.08 -2.36 5.25
C SER A 168 -18.33 -2.81 4.49
N ASP A 169 -19.43 -2.07 4.61
CA ASP A 169 -20.68 -2.36 3.90
C ASP A 169 -20.49 -2.17 2.38
N MET A 170 -19.91 -1.06 1.94
CA MET A 170 -19.59 -0.79 0.53
C MET A 170 -18.80 -1.92 -0.12
N ILE A 171 -17.72 -2.37 0.54
CA ILE A 171 -16.90 -3.49 0.04
C ILE A 171 -17.73 -4.77 -0.06
N SER A 172 -18.57 -5.05 0.94
CA SER A 172 -19.43 -6.23 0.93
C SER A 172 -20.46 -6.18 -0.18
N ASP A 173 -21.07 -5.01 -0.41
CA ASP A 173 -22.11 -4.85 -1.43
C ASP A 173 -21.52 -5.04 -2.84
N VAL A 174 -20.34 -4.48 -3.11
CA VAL A 174 -19.63 -4.68 -4.38
C VAL A 174 -19.27 -6.16 -4.56
N TYR A 175 -18.69 -6.81 -3.53
CA TYR A 175 -18.36 -8.24 -3.57
C TYR A 175 -19.60 -9.09 -3.88
N ASN A 176 -20.69 -8.90 -3.14
CA ASN A 176 -21.94 -9.65 -3.31
C ASN A 176 -22.56 -9.40 -4.69
N GLY A 177 -22.54 -8.17 -5.18
CA GLY A 177 -23.01 -7.80 -6.51
C GLY A 177 -22.26 -8.53 -7.62
N VAL A 178 -20.93 -8.60 -7.53
CA VAL A 178 -20.10 -9.34 -8.49
C VAL A 178 -20.37 -10.83 -8.44
N VAL A 179 -20.49 -11.42 -7.23
CA VAL A 179 -20.83 -12.84 -7.06
C VAL A 179 -22.20 -13.18 -7.67
N LEU A 180 -23.21 -12.33 -7.43
CA LEU A 180 -24.55 -12.51 -7.99
C LEU A 180 -24.53 -12.46 -9.53
N ARG A 181 -23.78 -11.54 -10.12
CA ARG A 181 -23.60 -11.45 -11.58
C ARG A 181 -23.00 -12.75 -12.14
N GLN A 182 -21.92 -13.27 -11.52
CA GLN A 182 -21.26 -14.49 -11.97
C GLN A 182 -22.23 -15.69 -11.94
N LYS A 183 -23.01 -15.85 -10.86
CA LYS A 183 -24.03 -16.91 -10.75
C LYS A 183 -25.14 -16.79 -11.80
N ALA A 184 -25.57 -15.56 -12.08
CA ALA A 184 -26.61 -15.32 -13.10
C ALA A 184 -26.12 -15.67 -14.52
N GLU A 185 -24.85 -15.47 -14.84
CA GLU A 185 -24.22 -15.85 -16.11
C GLU A 185 -24.10 -17.37 -16.27
N GLU A 186 -23.81 -18.10 -15.19
CA GLU A 186 -23.73 -19.56 -15.19
C GLU A 186 -25.09 -20.22 -15.44
N ASN A 187 -26.15 -19.66 -14.85
CA ASN A 187 -27.51 -20.16 -15.03
C ASN A 187 -28.13 -19.87 -16.41
N ARG A 188 -27.45 -19.07 -17.25
CA ARG A 188 -27.88 -18.76 -18.63
C ARG A 188 -27.24 -19.65 -19.71
N LYS A 189 -26.26 -20.47 -19.30
CA LYS A 189 -25.58 -21.44 -20.16
C LYS A 189 -26.20 -22.83 -20.02
#